data_2711916a14493fe56a03ef8d16b8f7c1
#
_entry.id   2711916a14493fe56a03ef8d16b8f7c1
#
_cell.length_a   1.000
_cell.length_b   1.000
_cell.length_c   1.000
_cell.angle_alpha   90.00
_cell.angle_beta   90.00
_cell.angle_gamma   90.00
#
_symmetry.space_group_name_H-M   'P 1'
#
loop_
_entity.id
_entity.type
_entity.pdbx_description
1 polymer ?
#
loop_
_entity_poly.entity_id
_entity_poly.type
_entity_poly.pdbx_seq_one_letter_code
_entity_poly.pdbx_strand_id
1 'polypeptide(L)'
;MVARLVLSLGLSLLLNWETALVAYAEVAGNLTIAGNGPELTTIEPLARAFEKANPRAYLDVVWDGNSKPVEMVKSGQAHIAVTGTETADLSATPIAWDGIGVLVHLSNFTKEVTKQQVADIFSGKITLWSELGGLETKILVIDRPRNQNIRDAFESQLGITGKITGTAKVIGSDEQVVKTVVGTLPPLSAVAYLSLSQGLSVVSSGVAVRLLPIDKVEPEGPTVKDGRYPLRRPVLLLSKKEPHPLAAAFTQFVLSPAGQQLIAETYIPIKEK
;
A
#
# COMPACT_ATOMS: atom_id res chain seq x y z
N MET A 1 -90.31 17.51 19.93
CA MET A 1 -88.99 18.12 19.90
C MET A 1 -87.98 17.00 20.03
N VAL A 2 -87.33 16.61 18.97
CA VAL A 2 -86.47 15.41 18.90
C VAL A 2 -85.03 15.89 18.88
N ALA A 3 -84.24 15.57 19.90
CA ALA A 3 -82.79 15.82 19.95
C ALA A 3 -82.07 14.67 19.28
N ARG A 4 -81.33 14.95 18.20
CA ARG A 4 -80.46 13.97 17.51
C ARG A 4 -79.09 13.97 18.21
N LEU A 5 -78.74 12.82 18.76
CA LEU A 5 -77.42 12.52 19.25
C LEU A 5 -76.53 12.12 18.07
N VAL A 6 -75.44 12.84 17.80
CA VAL A 6 -74.41 12.48 16.83
C VAL A 6 -73.26 11.82 17.53
N LEU A 7 -73.09 10.51 17.36
CA LEU A 7 -71.95 9.74 17.82
C LEU A 7 -70.79 9.91 16.82
N SER A 8 -69.73 10.58 17.18
CA SER A 8 -68.48 10.65 16.43
C SER A 8 -67.59 9.49 16.81
N LEU A 9 -67.42 8.49 15.93
CA LEU A 9 -66.42 7.46 16.01
C LEU A 9 -65.06 8.07 15.65
N GLY A 10 -64.22 8.27 16.68
CA GLY A 10 -62.78 8.57 16.48
C GLY A 10 -62.01 7.30 16.13
N LEU A 11 -61.64 7.13 14.90
CA LEU A 11 -60.76 6.04 14.44
C LEU A 11 -59.32 6.43 14.73
N SER A 12 -58.75 5.96 15.86
CA SER A 12 -57.36 6.13 16.21
C SER A 12 -56.51 5.18 15.37
N LEU A 13 -55.90 5.68 14.29
CA LEU A 13 -54.82 4.99 13.59
C LEU A 13 -53.58 5.00 14.46
N LEU A 14 -53.29 3.91 15.18
CA LEU A 14 -51.99 3.63 15.75
C LEU A 14 -51.04 3.25 14.61
N LEU A 15 -50.24 4.21 14.16
CA LEU A 15 -49.05 3.91 13.35
C LEU A 15 -48.05 3.17 14.22
N ASN A 16 -48.01 1.84 14.11
CA ASN A 16 -46.90 1.05 14.56
C ASN A 16 -45.69 1.37 13.68
N TRP A 17 -44.82 2.25 14.12
CA TRP A 17 -43.50 2.41 13.58
C TRP A 17 -42.67 1.25 14.16
N GLU A 18 -42.66 0.13 13.47
CA GLU A 18 -41.67 -0.89 13.68
C GLU A 18 -40.32 -0.29 13.25
N THR A 19 -39.59 0.26 14.21
CA THR A 19 -38.16 0.48 14.03
C THR A 19 -37.53 -0.87 13.88
N ALA A 20 -37.29 -1.28 12.64
CA ALA A 20 -36.42 -2.41 12.33
C ALA A 20 -35.04 -2.07 12.90
N LEU A 21 -34.76 -2.50 14.13
CA LEU A 21 -33.42 -2.61 14.65
C LEU A 21 -32.67 -3.58 13.74
N VAL A 22 -31.96 -3.05 12.74
CA VAL A 22 -30.95 -3.80 12.05
C VAL A 22 -29.95 -4.20 13.14
N ALA A 23 -30.09 -5.43 13.63
CA ALA A 23 -29.11 -6.02 14.52
C ALA A 23 -27.83 -6.11 13.69
N TYR A 24 -26.94 -5.14 13.85
CA TYR A 24 -25.56 -5.30 13.43
C TYR A 24 -25.04 -6.51 14.16
N ALA A 25 -24.80 -7.61 13.43
CA ALA A 25 -24.14 -8.78 14.00
C ALA A 25 -22.87 -8.27 14.69
N GLU A 26 -22.81 -8.48 15.99
CA GLU A 26 -21.70 -7.95 16.80
C GLU A 26 -20.38 -8.53 16.29
N VAL A 27 -19.53 -7.64 15.79
CA VAL A 27 -18.23 -8.00 15.22
C VAL A 27 -17.30 -8.37 16.36
N ALA A 28 -17.04 -9.67 16.53
CA ALA A 28 -16.24 -10.23 17.61
C ALA A 28 -15.34 -11.37 17.11
N GLY A 29 -14.24 -11.64 17.81
CA GLY A 29 -13.32 -12.73 17.51
C GLY A 29 -11.91 -12.25 17.16
N ASN A 30 -11.08 -13.16 16.64
CA ASN A 30 -9.69 -12.91 16.29
C ASN A 30 -9.52 -12.82 14.78
N LEU A 31 -8.76 -11.84 14.32
CA LEU A 31 -8.39 -11.66 12.92
C LEU A 31 -6.88 -11.53 12.80
N THR A 32 -6.26 -12.39 12.01
CA THR A 32 -4.82 -12.29 11.70
C THR A 32 -4.65 -11.63 10.33
N ILE A 33 -3.89 -10.52 10.31
CA ILE A 33 -3.49 -9.79 9.11
C ILE A 33 -1.99 -9.98 8.93
N ALA A 34 -1.57 -10.48 7.78
CA ALA A 34 -0.16 -10.73 7.48
C ALA A 34 0.36 -9.81 6.38
N GLY A 35 1.61 -9.37 6.50
CA GLY A 35 2.29 -8.56 5.50
C GLY A 35 3.82 -8.64 5.63
N ASN A 36 4.53 -8.03 4.67
CA ASN A 36 5.99 -8.02 4.63
C ASN A 36 6.56 -6.81 3.87
N GLY A 37 5.74 -5.80 3.61
CA GLY A 37 6.07 -4.60 2.85
C GLY A 37 6.02 -3.31 3.69
N PRO A 38 6.06 -2.17 3.02
CA PRO A 38 6.05 -0.86 3.67
C PRO A 38 4.69 -0.49 4.31
N GLU A 39 3.64 -1.30 4.11
CA GLU A 39 2.27 -0.98 4.49
C GLU A 39 1.99 -1.07 6.00
N LEU A 40 2.93 -1.61 6.81
CA LEU A 40 2.75 -1.78 8.26
C LEU A 40 2.32 -0.49 8.95
N THR A 41 2.95 0.63 8.61
CA THR A 41 2.69 1.96 9.20
C THR A 41 1.27 2.46 8.96
N THR A 42 0.55 1.87 8.03
CA THR A 42 -0.87 2.18 7.73
C THR A 42 -1.80 1.09 8.25
N ILE A 43 -1.42 -0.17 8.10
CA ILE A 43 -2.27 -1.30 8.51
C ILE A 43 -2.41 -1.37 10.04
N GLU A 44 -1.35 -1.08 10.78
CA GLU A 44 -1.41 -1.13 12.25
C GLU A 44 -2.37 -0.06 12.83
N PRO A 45 -2.31 1.23 12.45
CA PRO A 45 -3.32 2.22 12.87
C PRO A 45 -4.74 1.84 12.46
N LEU A 46 -4.95 1.28 11.25
CA LEU A 46 -6.25 0.80 10.81
C LEU A 46 -6.78 -0.32 11.71
N ALA A 47 -5.91 -1.29 12.07
CA ALA A 47 -6.26 -2.38 12.96
C ALA A 47 -6.66 -1.84 14.35
N ARG A 48 -5.86 -0.93 14.93
CA ARG A 48 -6.16 -0.34 16.25
C ARG A 48 -7.44 0.50 16.23
N ALA A 49 -7.69 1.26 15.15
CA ALA A 49 -8.93 2.02 14.98
C ALA A 49 -10.16 1.11 14.86
N PHE A 50 -10.03 -0.01 14.17
CA PHE A 50 -11.10 -1.00 14.06
C PHE A 50 -11.40 -1.66 15.39
N GLU A 51 -10.40 -2.07 16.17
CA GLU A 51 -10.57 -2.64 17.53
C GLU A 51 -11.24 -1.63 18.47
N LYS A 52 -10.85 -0.36 18.41
CA LYS A 52 -11.47 0.71 19.18
C LYS A 52 -12.97 0.84 18.88
N ALA A 53 -13.36 0.68 17.62
CA ALA A 53 -14.76 0.72 17.20
C ALA A 53 -15.51 -0.59 17.50
N ASN A 54 -14.79 -1.71 17.67
CA ASN A 54 -15.33 -3.05 17.89
C ASN A 54 -14.62 -3.73 19.08
N PRO A 55 -14.95 -3.40 20.34
CA PRO A 55 -14.17 -3.82 21.51
C PRO A 55 -14.06 -5.32 21.77
N ARG A 56 -14.83 -6.15 21.03
CA ARG A 56 -14.74 -7.62 21.10
C ARG A 56 -14.00 -8.23 19.91
N ALA A 57 -13.44 -7.41 19.02
CA ALA A 57 -12.56 -7.84 17.93
C ALA A 57 -11.10 -7.64 18.36
N TYR A 58 -10.26 -8.63 18.08
CA TYR A 58 -8.82 -8.62 18.33
C TYR A 58 -8.09 -8.85 17.01
N LEU A 59 -7.25 -7.89 16.61
CA LEU A 59 -6.51 -7.93 15.35
C LEU A 59 -5.03 -8.17 15.63
N ASP A 60 -4.55 -9.32 15.19
CA ASP A 60 -3.14 -9.69 15.22
C ASP A 60 -2.48 -9.32 13.89
N VAL A 61 -1.55 -8.36 13.94
CA VAL A 61 -0.81 -7.88 12.77
C VAL A 61 0.55 -8.57 12.75
N VAL A 62 0.69 -9.61 11.93
CA VAL A 62 1.90 -10.40 11.76
C VAL A 62 2.72 -9.79 10.62
N TRP A 63 3.82 -9.13 10.97
CA TRP A 63 4.65 -8.41 10.02
C TRP A 63 6.11 -8.77 10.18
N ASP A 64 6.59 -9.61 9.29
CA ASP A 64 7.98 -10.08 9.26
C ASP A 64 8.47 -10.04 7.81
N GLY A 65 9.66 -9.46 7.59
CA GLY A 65 10.32 -9.44 6.29
C GLY A 65 10.52 -10.82 5.65
N ASN A 66 10.45 -11.90 6.43
CA ASN A 66 10.52 -13.28 5.94
C ASN A 66 9.15 -13.96 5.81
N SER A 67 8.06 -13.31 6.21
CA SER A 67 6.72 -13.87 6.10
C SER A 67 6.30 -14.07 4.64
N LYS A 68 5.39 -15.01 4.43
CA LYS A 68 4.75 -15.28 3.14
C LYS A 68 3.24 -15.04 3.27
N PRO A 69 2.78 -13.78 3.29
CA PRO A 69 1.41 -13.43 3.63
C PRO A 69 0.37 -14.17 2.79
N VAL A 70 0.60 -14.31 1.49
CA VAL A 70 -0.30 -15.01 0.55
C VAL A 70 -0.42 -16.49 0.93
N GLU A 71 0.70 -17.16 1.23
CA GLU A 71 0.69 -18.57 1.63
C GLU A 71 0.03 -18.75 2.99
N MET A 72 0.20 -17.80 3.92
CA MET A 72 -0.48 -17.82 5.22
C MET A 72 -2.00 -17.75 5.06
N VAL A 73 -2.52 -16.95 4.12
CA VAL A 73 -3.96 -16.89 3.84
C VAL A 73 -4.44 -18.19 3.18
N LYS A 74 -3.69 -18.73 2.21
CA LYS A 74 -4.03 -19.99 1.55
C LYS A 74 -4.10 -21.14 2.54
N SER A 75 -3.15 -21.24 3.47
CA SER A 75 -3.09 -22.27 4.51
C SER A 75 -4.07 -22.05 5.68
N GLY A 76 -4.66 -20.85 5.79
CA GLY A 76 -5.55 -20.49 6.90
C GLY A 76 -4.81 -20.04 8.18
N GLN A 77 -3.50 -19.77 8.10
CA GLN A 77 -2.72 -19.19 9.20
C GLN A 77 -2.97 -17.67 9.35
N ALA A 78 -3.40 -17.02 8.28
CA ALA A 78 -3.88 -15.63 8.30
C ALA A 78 -5.23 -15.53 7.59
N HIS A 79 -5.98 -14.48 7.89
CA HIS A 79 -7.27 -14.21 7.26
C HIS A 79 -7.13 -13.21 6.12
N ILE A 80 -6.20 -12.28 6.26
CA ILE A 80 -5.91 -11.22 5.28
C ILE A 80 -4.40 -11.18 5.01
N ALA A 81 -4.02 -11.09 3.74
CA ALA A 81 -2.67 -10.73 3.32
C ALA A 81 -2.66 -9.32 2.72
N VAL A 82 -1.66 -8.53 3.09
CA VAL A 82 -1.42 -7.20 2.51
C VAL A 82 -0.32 -7.32 1.47
N THR A 83 -0.60 -6.85 0.24
CA THR A 83 0.32 -7.01 -0.91
C THR A 83 0.09 -5.93 -1.97
N GLY A 84 1.00 -5.83 -2.94
CA GLY A 84 0.86 -4.98 -4.13
C GLY A 84 0.49 -5.74 -5.41
N THR A 85 0.27 -7.06 -5.33
CA THR A 85 -0.01 -7.93 -6.49
C THR A 85 -1.21 -8.83 -6.22
N GLU A 86 -2.02 -9.06 -7.26
CA GLU A 86 -3.16 -9.98 -7.19
C GLU A 86 -2.71 -11.43 -7.26
N THR A 87 -3.54 -12.32 -6.73
CA THR A 87 -3.34 -13.77 -6.79
C THR A 87 -4.65 -14.44 -7.21
N ALA A 88 -4.62 -15.27 -8.24
CA ALA A 88 -5.81 -15.85 -8.88
C ALA A 88 -6.77 -16.61 -7.93
N ASP A 89 -6.23 -17.22 -6.88
CA ASP A 89 -7.00 -18.06 -5.96
C ASP A 89 -7.64 -17.30 -4.80
N LEU A 90 -7.30 -16.01 -4.64
CA LEU A 90 -7.79 -15.16 -3.55
C LEU A 90 -8.64 -14.01 -4.10
N SER A 91 -9.48 -13.47 -3.25
CA SER A 91 -10.23 -12.23 -3.51
C SER A 91 -9.32 -11.04 -3.19
N ALA A 92 -9.15 -10.13 -4.14
CA ALA A 92 -8.34 -8.92 -4.00
C ALA A 92 -9.25 -7.69 -3.84
N THR A 93 -9.03 -6.93 -2.77
CA THR A 93 -9.72 -5.66 -2.52
C THR A 93 -8.69 -4.54 -2.51
N PRO A 94 -8.68 -3.66 -3.51
CA PRO A 94 -7.86 -2.44 -3.48
C PRO A 94 -8.31 -1.53 -2.35
N ILE A 95 -7.37 -1.01 -1.57
CA ILE A 95 -7.63 -0.08 -0.46
C ILE A 95 -6.94 1.26 -0.64
N ALA A 96 -5.87 1.31 -1.42
CA ALA A 96 -5.09 2.51 -1.70
C ALA A 96 -4.30 2.37 -3.01
N TRP A 97 -3.74 3.49 -3.45
CA TRP A 97 -2.69 3.54 -4.46
C TRP A 97 -1.39 4.03 -3.84
N ASP A 98 -0.28 3.46 -4.32
CA ASP A 98 1.08 3.89 -4.01
C ASP A 98 1.88 4.01 -5.31
N GLY A 99 2.99 4.73 -5.27
CA GLY A 99 4.02 4.72 -6.29
C GLY A 99 5.26 3.97 -5.80
N ILE A 100 6.11 3.55 -6.72
CA ILE A 100 7.46 3.08 -6.38
C ILE A 100 8.45 4.11 -6.87
N GLY A 101 9.07 4.82 -5.94
CA GLY A 101 10.04 5.88 -6.24
C GLY A 101 11.43 5.30 -6.49
N VAL A 102 12.12 5.80 -7.51
CA VAL A 102 13.54 5.49 -7.77
C VAL A 102 14.39 6.55 -7.09
N LEU A 103 15.14 6.12 -6.07
CA LEU A 103 15.90 6.98 -5.17
C LEU A 103 17.37 7.04 -5.58
N VAL A 104 17.92 8.24 -5.63
CA VAL A 104 19.34 8.53 -5.85
C VAL A 104 19.82 9.60 -4.87
N HIS A 105 21.13 9.81 -4.77
CA HIS A 105 21.69 10.93 -4.02
C HIS A 105 21.24 12.26 -4.63
N LEU A 106 21.01 13.29 -3.79
CA LEU A 106 20.54 14.62 -4.22
C LEU A 106 21.40 15.22 -5.33
N SER A 107 22.71 15.07 -5.24
CA SER A 107 23.68 15.58 -6.21
C SER A 107 23.95 14.65 -7.40
N ASN A 108 23.19 13.58 -7.59
CA ASN A 108 23.31 12.75 -8.80
C ASN A 108 22.96 13.56 -10.04
N PHE A 109 23.75 13.50 -11.10
CA PHE A 109 23.62 14.35 -12.29
C PHE A 109 22.51 13.92 -13.25
N THR A 110 22.07 12.65 -13.18
CA THR A 110 20.97 12.14 -14.03
C THR A 110 19.67 12.83 -13.64
N LYS A 111 19.08 13.61 -14.54
CA LYS A 111 17.91 14.45 -14.24
C LYS A 111 16.61 13.66 -14.22
N GLU A 112 16.45 12.74 -15.17
CA GLU A 112 15.27 11.90 -15.37
C GLU A 112 15.68 10.58 -16.02
N VAL A 113 14.81 9.58 -15.96
CA VAL A 113 14.99 8.28 -16.62
C VAL A 113 13.69 7.85 -17.28
N THR A 114 13.79 7.02 -18.33
CA THR A 114 12.63 6.31 -18.84
C THR A 114 12.35 5.06 -18.01
N LYS A 115 11.12 4.55 -18.07
CA LYS A 115 10.76 3.28 -17.45
C LYS A 115 11.65 2.13 -17.96
N GLN A 116 11.99 2.14 -19.24
CA GLN A 116 12.91 1.16 -19.83
C GLN A 116 14.32 1.31 -19.25
N GLN A 117 14.84 2.53 -19.08
CA GLN A 117 16.16 2.75 -18.47
C GLN A 117 16.18 2.27 -17.00
N VAL A 118 15.10 2.46 -16.24
CA VAL A 118 15.00 1.86 -14.90
C VAL A 118 15.11 0.34 -14.97
N ALA A 119 14.38 -0.31 -15.87
CA ALA A 119 14.47 -1.75 -16.09
C ALA A 119 15.90 -2.19 -16.48
N ASP A 120 16.57 -1.43 -17.33
CA ASP A 120 17.93 -1.75 -17.81
C ASP A 120 19.00 -1.52 -16.74
N ILE A 121 18.84 -0.50 -15.87
CA ILE A 121 19.69 -0.31 -14.68
C ILE A 121 19.55 -1.52 -13.75
N PHE A 122 18.32 -1.85 -13.34
CA PHE A 122 18.10 -2.89 -12.35
C PHE A 122 18.37 -4.31 -12.88
N SER A 123 18.28 -4.53 -14.18
CA SER A 123 18.71 -5.80 -14.82
C SER A 123 20.21 -5.84 -15.11
N GLY A 124 20.96 -4.75 -14.91
CA GLY A 124 22.41 -4.70 -15.14
C GLY A 124 22.83 -4.53 -16.59
N LYS A 125 21.94 -4.08 -17.47
CA LYS A 125 22.26 -3.72 -18.87
C LYS A 125 22.92 -2.35 -18.95
N ILE A 126 22.42 -1.37 -18.17
CA ILE A 126 23.06 -0.07 -17.94
C ILE A 126 23.86 -0.18 -16.66
N THR A 127 25.17 0.05 -16.72
CA THR A 127 26.09 -0.16 -15.60
C THR A 127 26.86 1.09 -15.20
N LEU A 128 26.82 2.12 -16.02
CA LEU A 128 27.49 3.41 -15.77
C LEU A 128 26.47 4.56 -15.80
N TRP A 129 26.63 5.50 -14.88
CA TRP A 129 25.81 6.72 -14.87
C TRP A 129 26.07 7.61 -16.09
N SER A 130 27.24 7.52 -16.71
CA SER A 130 27.57 8.27 -17.95
C SER A 130 26.65 7.87 -19.13
N GLU A 131 26.13 6.66 -19.16
CA GLU A 131 25.14 6.22 -20.16
C GLU A 131 23.80 6.98 -20.03
N LEU A 132 23.59 7.67 -18.90
CA LEU A 132 22.40 8.46 -18.58
C LEU A 132 22.69 9.95 -18.37
N GLY A 133 23.81 10.44 -18.91
CA GLY A 133 24.25 11.82 -18.78
C GLY A 133 24.82 12.20 -17.40
N GLY A 134 25.14 11.22 -16.58
CA GLY A 134 25.80 11.38 -15.30
C GLY A 134 27.32 11.30 -15.39
N LEU A 135 27.97 11.04 -14.26
CA LEU A 135 29.40 10.81 -14.17
C LEU A 135 29.81 9.44 -14.72
N GLU A 136 31.06 9.27 -15.09
CA GLU A 136 31.63 7.96 -15.44
C GLU A 136 31.89 7.12 -14.18
N THR A 137 30.79 6.73 -13.55
CA THR A 137 30.77 6.02 -12.27
C THR A 137 29.89 4.78 -12.41
N LYS A 138 30.37 3.64 -11.89
CA LYS A 138 29.57 2.41 -11.86
C LYS A 138 28.32 2.60 -11.00
N ILE A 139 27.21 2.09 -11.50
CA ILE A 139 25.94 2.09 -10.76
C ILE A 139 25.97 0.98 -9.71
N LEU A 140 25.76 1.34 -8.45
CA LEU A 140 25.47 0.39 -7.38
C LEU A 140 23.96 0.23 -7.26
N VAL A 141 23.45 -0.88 -7.73
CA VAL A 141 22.04 -1.23 -7.58
C VAL A 141 21.78 -1.73 -6.18
N ILE A 142 20.78 -1.14 -5.50
CA ILE A 142 20.28 -1.59 -4.20
C ILE A 142 18.91 -2.24 -4.45
N ASP A 143 18.82 -3.53 -4.11
CA ASP A 143 17.63 -4.35 -4.24
C ASP A 143 17.00 -4.65 -2.88
N ARG A 144 15.78 -5.16 -2.87
CA ARG A 144 15.04 -5.58 -1.69
C ARG A 144 15.07 -7.11 -1.56
N PRO A 145 14.88 -7.67 -0.35
CA PRO A 145 14.71 -9.11 -0.18
C PRO A 145 13.61 -9.68 -1.09
N ARG A 146 13.84 -10.89 -1.61
CA ARG A 146 12.95 -11.55 -2.59
C ARG A 146 11.52 -11.75 -2.12
N ASN A 147 11.29 -11.80 -0.84
CA ASN A 147 9.99 -12.00 -0.22
C ASN A 147 9.26 -10.69 0.14
N GLN A 148 9.84 -9.53 -0.12
CA GLN A 148 9.14 -8.25 0.08
C GLN A 148 8.23 -7.93 -1.10
N ASN A 149 6.96 -7.61 -0.81
CA ASN A 149 5.94 -7.35 -1.84
C ASN A 149 6.26 -6.16 -2.76
N ILE A 150 6.99 -5.16 -2.25
CA ILE A 150 7.41 -4.02 -3.06
C ILE A 150 8.39 -4.43 -4.17
N ARG A 151 9.22 -5.45 -3.92
CA ARG A 151 10.12 -6.01 -4.93
C ARG A 151 9.34 -6.68 -6.05
N ASP A 152 8.36 -7.53 -5.69
CA ASP A 152 7.52 -8.21 -6.67
C ASP A 152 6.76 -7.21 -7.56
N ALA A 153 6.21 -6.16 -6.95
CA ALA A 153 5.53 -5.07 -7.66
C ALA A 153 6.50 -4.32 -8.60
N PHE A 154 7.70 -4.00 -8.13
CA PHE A 154 8.73 -3.30 -8.91
C PHE A 154 9.17 -4.13 -10.12
N GLU A 155 9.54 -5.39 -9.90
CA GLU A 155 9.96 -6.30 -10.97
C GLU A 155 8.84 -6.51 -12.01
N SER A 156 7.60 -6.70 -11.55
CA SER A 156 6.43 -6.89 -12.41
C SER A 156 6.14 -5.65 -13.25
N GLN A 157 6.14 -4.47 -12.65
CA GLN A 157 5.91 -3.20 -13.34
C GLN A 157 6.94 -2.91 -14.43
N LEU A 158 8.18 -3.32 -14.20
CA LEU A 158 9.29 -3.14 -15.15
C LEU A 158 9.43 -4.29 -16.16
N GLY A 159 8.70 -5.38 -16.00
CA GLY A 159 8.83 -6.58 -16.84
C GLY A 159 10.17 -7.32 -16.66
N ILE A 160 10.80 -7.21 -15.50
CA ILE A 160 12.10 -7.82 -15.17
C ILE A 160 12.00 -8.86 -14.05
N THR A 161 10.86 -9.52 -13.89
CA THR A 161 10.64 -10.52 -12.84
C THR A 161 11.76 -11.56 -12.81
N GLY A 162 12.44 -11.67 -11.66
CA GLY A 162 13.57 -12.56 -11.45
C GLY A 162 14.86 -12.17 -12.17
N LYS A 163 14.94 -10.97 -12.76
CA LYS A 163 16.09 -10.52 -13.59
C LYS A 163 16.87 -9.35 -12.96
N ILE A 164 16.63 -9.02 -11.71
CA ILE A 164 17.49 -8.02 -11.05
C ILE A 164 18.93 -8.55 -11.03
N THR A 165 19.88 -7.67 -11.33
CA THR A 165 21.30 -8.04 -11.46
C THR A 165 21.81 -8.75 -10.21
N GLY A 166 22.59 -9.82 -10.40
CA GLY A 166 23.19 -10.57 -9.29
C GLY A 166 24.25 -9.77 -8.50
N THR A 167 24.69 -8.62 -9.00
CA THR A 167 25.61 -7.71 -8.32
C THR A 167 24.89 -6.70 -7.40
N ALA A 168 23.56 -6.72 -7.37
CA ALA A 168 22.78 -5.82 -6.53
C ALA A 168 23.01 -6.10 -5.04
N LYS A 169 23.14 -5.03 -4.26
CA LYS A 169 23.21 -5.11 -2.80
C LYS A 169 21.80 -5.23 -2.24
N VAL A 170 21.50 -6.34 -1.57
CA VAL A 170 20.17 -6.56 -0.98
C VAL A 170 20.10 -5.91 0.39
N ILE A 171 19.10 -5.02 0.59
CA ILE A 171 18.85 -4.28 1.84
C ILE A 171 17.37 -4.33 2.20
N GLY A 172 17.05 -4.82 3.40
CA GLY A 172 15.67 -5.03 3.85
C GLY A 172 14.99 -3.78 4.44
N SER A 173 15.75 -2.87 5.05
CA SER A 173 15.22 -1.71 5.79
C SER A 173 15.33 -0.44 4.94
N ASP A 174 14.27 0.37 4.91
CA ASP A 174 14.25 1.66 4.19
C ASP A 174 15.30 2.62 4.73
N GLU A 175 15.49 2.65 6.06
CA GLU A 175 16.51 3.47 6.69
C GLU A 175 17.94 3.11 6.19
N GLN A 176 18.25 1.82 6.10
CA GLN A 176 19.54 1.37 5.57
C GLN A 176 19.70 1.62 4.08
N VAL A 177 18.63 1.53 3.29
CA VAL A 177 18.61 1.93 1.88
C VAL A 177 19.00 3.39 1.74
N VAL A 178 18.34 4.29 2.47
CA VAL A 178 18.63 5.72 2.44
C VAL A 178 20.05 6.02 2.90
N LYS A 179 20.50 5.45 4.02
CA LYS A 179 21.89 5.59 4.51
C LYS A 179 22.91 5.12 3.46
N THR A 180 22.61 4.02 2.76
CA THR A 180 23.50 3.50 1.72
C THR A 180 23.54 4.44 0.51
N VAL A 181 22.39 4.97 0.06
CA VAL A 181 22.36 5.92 -1.06
C VAL A 181 23.18 7.17 -0.75
N VAL A 182 23.08 7.69 0.49
CA VAL A 182 23.80 8.90 0.92
C VAL A 182 25.30 8.62 1.09
N GLY A 183 25.66 7.50 1.71
CA GLY A 183 27.03 7.20 2.17
C GLY A 183 27.85 6.28 1.25
N THR A 184 27.33 5.92 0.07
CA THR A 184 28.05 5.00 -0.85
C THR A 184 29.31 5.61 -1.43
N LEU A 185 30.35 4.78 -1.53
CA LEU A 185 31.60 5.07 -2.22
C LEU A 185 31.75 4.16 -3.45
N PRO A 186 32.10 4.67 -4.64
CA PRO A 186 32.25 6.10 -4.97
C PRO A 186 30.95 6.90 -4.72
N PRO A 187 31.08 8.20 -4.39
CA PRO A 187 29.90 9.03 -4.17
C PRO A 187 28.95 9.03 -5.36
N LEU A 188 27.64 9.17 -5.09
CA LEU A 188 26.58 9.29 -6.10
C LEU A 188 26.36 8.04 -6.96
N SER A 189 26.98 6.91 -6.62
CA SER A 189 26.89 5.68 -7.43
C SER A 189 25.60 4.89 -7.21
N ALA A 190 24.97 5.00 -6.04
CA ALA A 190 23.86 4.15 -5.65
C ALA A 190 22.52 4.59 -6.28
N VAL A 191 21.72 3.59 -6.67
CA VAL A 191 20.32 3.71 -7.00
C VAL A 191 19.52 2.67 -6.22
N ALA A 192 18.35 3.06 -5.73
CA ALA A 192 17.46 2.20 -4.98
C ALA A 192 16.00 2.45 -5.37
N TYR A 193 15.10 1.65 -4.84
CA TYR A 193 13.66 1.90 -4.91
C TYR A 193 13.01 1.68 -3.55
N LEU A 194 11.92 2.41 -3.32
CA LEU A 194 11.10 2.34 -2.10
C LEU A 194 9.68 2.82 -2.40
N SER A 195 8.77 2.65 -1.43
CA SER A 195 7.44 3.26 -1.52
C SER A 195 7.57 4.77 -1.75
N LEU A 196 6.78 5.31 -2.66
CA LEU A 196 6.83 6.74 -2.98
C LEU A 196 6.55 7.60 -1.76
N SER A 197 5.60 7.20 -0.92
CA SER A 197 5.28 7.92 0.32
C SER A 197 6.49 8.02 1.25
N GLN A 198 7.24 6.94 1.43
CA GLN A 198 8.46 6.91 2.22
C GLN A 198 9.55 7.78 1.56
N GLY A 199 9.70 7.69 0.25
CA GLY A 199 10.64 8.51 -0.52
C GLY A 199 10.38 10.00 -0.35
N LEU A 200 9.13 10.44 -0.47
CA LEU A 200 8.71 11.82 -0.30
C LEU A 200 8.94 12.30 1.16
N SER A 201 8.64 11.45 2.15
CA SER A 201 8.92 11.74 3.56
C SER A 201 10.41 11.97 3.83
N VAL A 202 11.27 11.12 3.28
CA VAL A 202 12.74 11.25 3.42
C VAL A 202 13.25 12.52 2.73
N VAL A 203 12.77 12.82 1.51
CA VAL A 203 13.13 14.06 0.81
C VAL A 203 12.69 15.30 1.60
N SER A 204 11.46 15.30 2.12
CA SER A 204 10.93 16.43 2.89
C SER A 204 11.65 16.63 4.23
N SER A 205 12.27 15.60 4.79
CA SER A 205 13.08 15.71 6.03
C SER A 205 14.49 16.30 5.80
N GLY A 206 14.84 16.65 4.56
CA GLY A 206 16.11 17.30 4.21
C GLY A 206 17.29 16.35 4.08
N VAL A 207 17.05 15.02 4.02
CA VAL A 207 18.11 14.05 3.71
C VAL A 207 18.61 14.27 2.28
N ALA A 208 19.92 14.09 2.04
CA ALA A 208 20.58 14.36 0.76
C ALA A 208 20.23 13.32 -0.33
N VAL A 209 18.95 13.10 -0.56
CA VAL A 209 18.41 12.20 -1.60
C VAL A 209 17.33 12.88 -2.41
N ARG A 210 17.04 12.36 -3.57
CA ARG A 210 15.90 12.74 -4.40
C ARG A 210 15.33 11.55 -5.16
N LEU A 211 14.10 11.69 -5.59
CA LEU A 211 13.42 10.74 -6.47
C LEU A 211 13.61 11.16 -7.92
N LEU A 212 13.86 10.19 -8.81
CA LEU A 212 13.98 10.45 -10.24
C LEU A 212 12.60 10.52 -10.89
N PRO A 213 12.32 11.56 -11.69
CA PRO A 213 11.21 11.55 -12.64
C PRO A 213 11.36 10.37 -13.62
N ILE A 214 10.24 9.70 -13.92
CA ILE A 214 10.21 8.58 -14.87
C ILE A 214 9.31 8.96 -16.05
N ASP A 215 9.80 8.80 -17.28
CA ASP A 215 9.10 9.23 -18.51
C ASP A 215 8.61 10.69 -18.43
N LYS A 216 9.42 11.59 -17.85
CA LYS A 216 9.10 13.00 -17.59
C LYS A 216 7.95 13.23 -16.61
N VAL A 217 7.55 12.22 -15.86
CA VAL A 217 6.50 12.32 -14.83
C VAL A 217 7.15 12.40 -13.46
N GLU A 218 6.83 13.46 -12.72
CA GLU A 218 7.31 13.64 -11.36
C GLU A 218 6.73 12.57 -10.40
N PRO A 219 7.57 12.03 -9.50
CA PRO A 219 7.15 11.06 -8.50
C PRO A 219 6.43 11.74 -7.34
N GLU A 220 5.14 12.01 -7.49
CA GLU A 220 4.33 12.73 -6.51
C GLU A 220 2.90 12.17 -6.40
N GLY A 221 2.20 12.49 -5.30
CA GLY A 221 0.85 12.00 -5.04
C GLY A 221 -0.15 12.26 -6.18
N PRO A 222 -0.26 13.49 -6.71
CA PRO A 222 -1.16 13.78 -7.82
C PRO A 222 -0.93 12.91 -9.07
N THR A 223 0.32 12.67 -9.46
CA THR A 223 0.64 11.86 -10.66
C THR A 223 0.40 10.36 -10.46
N VAL A 224 0.52 9.87 -9.22
CA VAL A 224 0.09 8.51 -8.86
C VAL A 224 -1.43 8.41 -8.84
N LYS A 225 -2.12 9.42 -8.28
CA LYS A 225 -3.59 9.46 -8.19
C LYS A 225 -4.23 9.39 -9.57
N ASP A 226 -3.78 10.20 -10.50
CA ASP A 226 -4.33 10.28 -11.87
C ASP A 226 -3.81 9.18 -12.81
N GLY A 227 -2.90 8.33 -12.34
CA GLY A 227 -2.36 7.19 -13.09
C GLY A 227 -1.27 7.52 -14.09
N ARG A 228 -0.77 8.76 -14.15
CA ARG A 228 0.34 9.15 -15.05
C ARG A 228 1.69 8.59 -14.60
N TYR A 229 1.90 8.42 -13.26
CA TYR A 229 3.17 7.90 -12.77
C TYR A 229 3.39 6.44 -13.18
N PRO A 230 4.47 6.11 -13.91
CA PRO A 230 4.62 4.80 -14.57
C PRO A 230 4.80 3.61 -13.62
N LEU A 231 5.27 3.84 -12.38
CA LEU A 231 5.46 2.80 -11.37
C LEU A 231 4.40 2.90 -10.27
N ARG A 232 3.14 3.02 -10.67
CA ARG A 232 1.98 3.00 -9.79
C ARG A 232 1.62 1.57 -9.41
N ARG A 233 1.34 1.30 -8.13
CA ARG A 233 0.88 0.01 -7.64
C ARG A 233 -0.36 0.14 -6.74
N PRO A 234 -1.25 -0.84 -6.71
CA PRO A 234 -2.29 -0.89 -5.69
C PRO A 234 -1.71 -1.34 -4.35
N VAL A 235 -2.37 -0.97 -3.26
CA VAL A 235 -2.29 -1.65 -1.97
C VAL A 235 -3.54 -2.51 -1.84
N LEU A 236 -3.36 -3.81 -1.70
CA LEU A 236 -4.43 -4.81 -1.74
C LEU A 236 -4.57 -5.53 -0.41
N LEU A 237 -5.81 -5.77 0.00
CA LEU A 237 -6.15 -6.81 0.97
C LEU A 237 -6.57 -8.07 0.21
N LEU A 238 -5.83 -9.16 0.38
CA LEU A 238 -6.20 -10.46 -0.16
C LEU A 238 -6.83 -11.31 0.94
N SER A 239 -7.95 -11.94 0.63
CA SER A 239 -8.63 -12.91 1.50
C SER A 239 -9.10 -14.11 0.69
N LYS A 240 -9.56 -15.17 1.35
CA LYS A 240 -10.27 -16.25 0.67
C LYS A 240 -11.53 -15.69 -0.02
N LYS A 241 -12.01 -16.37 -1.07
CA LYS A 241 -13.22 -15.96 -1.82
C LYS A 241 -14.45 -15.87 -0.90
N GLU A 242 -14.52 -16.77 0.08
CA GLU A 242 -15.47 -16.71 1.19
C GLU A 242 -14.70 -16.26 2.43
N PRO A 243 -14.61 -14.95 2.70
CA PRO A 243 -13.80 -14.42 3.78
C PRO A 243 -14.45 -14.69 5.14
N HIS A 244 -13.61 -14.84 6.16
CA HIS A 244 -14.08 -14.83 7.54
C HIS A 244 -14.91 -13.57 7.81
N PRO A 245 -16.04 -13.62 8.54
CA PRO A 245 -16.93 -12.46 8.75
C PRO A 245 -16.18 -11.23 9.29
N LEU A 246 -15.23 -11.43 10.22
CA LEU A 246 -14.41 -10.36 10.77
C LEU A 246 -13.46 -9.76 9.72
N ALA A 247 -12.95 -10.57 8.77
CA ALA A 247 -12.13 -10.06 7.66
C ALA A 247 -12.95 -9.19 6.70
N ALA A 248 -14.20 -9.60 6.42
CA ALA A 248 -15.11 -8.80 5.62
C ALA A 248 -15.46 -7.47 6.32
N ALA A 249 -15.74 -7.50 7.62
CA ALA A 249 -16.04 -6.31 8.40
C ALA A 249 -14.83 -5.35 8.47
N PHE A 250 -13.62 -5.86 8.68
CA PHE A 250 -12.40 -5.06 8.65
C PHE A 250 -12.19 -4.42 7.27
N THR A 251 -12.35 -5.19 6.19
CA THR A 251 -12.23 -4.66 4.82
C THR A 251 -13.24 -3.54 4.57
N GLN A 252 -14.49 -3.69 5.01
CA GLN A 252 -15.50 -2.63 4.91
C GLN A 252 -15.12 -1.38 5.73
N PHE A 253 -14.58 -1.56 6.93
CA PHE A 253 -14.08 -0.46 7.75
C PHE A 253 -12.95 0.30 7.02
N VAL A 254 -11.97 -0.42 6.46
CA VAL A 254 -10.87 0.18 5.70
C VAL A 254 -11.39 0.99 4.50
N LEU A 255 -12.46 0.54 3.85
CA LEU A 255 -13.11 1.24 2.74
C LEU A 255 -14.07 2.35 3.16
N SER A 256 -14.36 2.50 4.45
CA SER A 256 -15.21 3.57 4.98
C SER A 256 -14.49 4.92 4.95
N PRO A 257 -15.21 6.06 5.08
CA PRO A 257 -14.57 7.37 5.18
C PRO A 257 -13.52 7.45 6.29
N ALA A 258 -13.76 6.82 7.45
CA ALA A 258 -12.82 6.80 8.57
C ALA A 258 -11.55 6.02 8.23
N GLY A 259 -11.67 4.84 7.62
CA GLY A 259 -10.53 4.05 7.17
C GLY A 259 -9.75 4.75 6.07
N GLN A 260 -10.42 5.33 5.09
CA GLN A 260 -9.77 6.06 4.00
C GLN A 260 -9.08 7.35 4.48
N GLN A 261 -9.54 7.96 5.55
CA GLN A 261 -8.84 9.10 6.18
C GLN A 261 -7.50 8.66 6.79
N LEU A 262 -7.44 7.52 7.47
CA LEU A 262 -6.18 6.96 7.97
C LEU A 262 -5.22 6.57 6.84
N ILE A 263 -5.75 6.01 5.76
CA ILE A 263 -4.96 5.70 4.55
C ILE A 263 -4.35 6.97 3.96
N ALA A 264 -5.08 8.08 3.94
CA ALA A 264 -4.63 9.35 3.35
C ALA A 264 -3.40 9.95 4.06
N GLU A 265 -3.06 9.51 5.27
CA GLU A 265 -1.85 9.93 5.98
C GLU A 265 -0.56 9.40 5.32
N THR A 266 -0.66 8.27 4.60
CA THR A 266 0.52 7.60 4.02
C THR A 266 0.36 7.33 2.52
N TYR A 267 -0.82 6.90 2.09
CA TYR A 267 -1.11 6.47 0.71
C TYR A 267 -2.20 7.31 0.07
N ILE A 268 -2.47 7.05 -1.20
CA ILE A 268 -3.52 7.72 -1.95
C ILE A 268 -4.80 6.89 -1.82
N PRO A 269 -5.86 7.44 -1.17
CA PRO A 269 -7.14 6.76 -1.02
C PRO A 269 -7.77 6.39 -2.37
N ILE A 270 -8.51 5.27 -2.40
CA ILE A 270 -9.27 4.86 -3.58
C ILE A 270 -10.64 5.55 -3.67
N LYS A 271 -11.15 6.06 -2.54
CA LYS A 271 -12.41 6.82 -2.46
C LYS A 271 -12.09 8.25 -2.06
N GLU A 272 -12.64 9.20 -2.79
CA GLU A 272 -12.62 10.60 -2.39
C GLU A 272 -13.66 10.85 -1.27
N LYS A 273 -13.38 11.89 -0.45
CA LYS A 273 -14.33 12.36 0.58
C LYS A 273 -15.59 12.89 -0.06
#